data_f4187a6d0ebf86119f5a14a6f45cb235
#
_entry.id   f4187a6d0ebf86119f5a14a6f45cb235
#
_cell.length_a   1.000
_cell.length_b   1.000
_cell.length_c   1.000
_cell.angle_alpha   90.00
_cell.angle_beta   90.00
_cell.angle_gamma   90.00
#
_symmetry.space_group_name_H-M   'P 1'
#
loop_
_entity.id
_entity.type
_entity.pdbx_description
1 polymer ?
#
loop_
_entity_poly.entity_id
_entity_poly.type
_entity_poly.pdbx_seq_one_letter_code
_entity_poly.pdbx_strand_id
1 'polypeptide(L)'
;LSDKYRDLPMMEENIFKLNNYKLGSIGFTSRELENLKIDFCEEKLLSNDYNGENPTNQIVYLKVLFDKESKKILGCQIANERNVEARLKAIKAIMEKGGDLKELVKYKVNPTDNEWNPDILNLLALTALGKDEEVSTDVEAKDIETLSKNKEFLLDVREEYEYEAGHVKGAVNLPLREILSQKDSLPKDRDIYVYCRSAHRSADAVNFLKSLGFDKVHNVEGGFIDISFNEYHKDKGNLENSIVTNYNFD
;
A
#
# COMPACT_ATOMS: atom_id res chain seq x y z
N LEU A 1 -26.73 -2.80 -9.13
CA LEU A 1 -26.40 -4.00 -8.37
C LEU A 1 -26.86 -5.21 -9.17
N SER A 2 -26.01 -6.22 -9.39
CA SER A 2 -26.47 -7.50 -9.93
C SER A 2 -27.54 -8.07 -9.01
N ASP A 3 -28.45 -8.92 -9.53
CA ASP A 3 -29.53 -9.52 -8.72
C ASP A 3 -29.01 -10.23 -7.45
N LYS A 4 -27.75 -10.66 -7.44
CA LYS A 4 -27.04 -11.27 -6.30
C LYS A 4 -26.97 -10.37 -5.05
N TYR A 5 -27.04 -9.04 -5.17
CA TYR A 5 -26.87 -8.09 -4.06
C TYR A 5 -28.06 -7.15 -3.86
N ARG A 6 -29.17 -7.35 -4.57
CA ARG A 6 -30.32 -6.44 -4.61
C ARG A 6 -31.08 -6.35 -3.29
N ASP A 7 -31.09 -7.43 -2.50
CA ASP A 7 -31.84 -7.56 -1.26
C ASP A 7 -30.97 -7.41 0.00
N LEU A 8 -29.74 -6.91 -0.16
CA LEU A 8 -28.84 -6.75 0.97
C LEU A 8 -29.10 -5.42 1.71
N PRO A 9 -28.94 -5.38 3.05
CA PRO A 9 -29.29 -4.23 3.87
C PRO A 9 -28.54 -2.97 3.41
N MET A 10 -29.26 -1.86 3.49
CA MET A 10 -28.79 -0.54 3.04
C MET A 10 -27.43 -0.18 3.63
N MET A 11 -26.64 0.49 2.82
CA MET A 11 -25.31 1.02 3.11
C MET A 11 -25.39 2.17 4.12
N GLU A 12 -25.60 1.84 5.38
CA GLU A 12 -25.52 2.83 6.45
C GLU A 12 -24.07 3.11 6.79
N GLU A 13 -23.73 4.40 6.81
CA GLU A 13 -22.45 4.87 7.30
C GLU A 13 -22.50 4.89 8.83
N ASN A 14 -21.54 4.22 9.46
CA ASN A 14 -21.38 4.27 10.91
C ASN A 14 -20.05 4.94 11.22
N ILE A 15 -20.07 5.97 12.07
CA ILE A 15 -18.89 6.69 12.49
C ILE A 15 -18.88 6.79 14.01
N PHE A 16 -17.78 6.31 14.61
CA PHE A 16 -17.53 6.39 16.05
C PHE A 16 -16.26 7.17 16.32
N LYS A 17 -16.25 7.95 17.38
CA LYS A 17 -15.07 8.67 17.84
C LYS A 17 -14.47 7.94 19.03
N LEU A 18 -13.18 7.63 18.95
CA LEU A 18 -12.40 7.04 20.02
C LEU A 18 -11.12 7.86 20.23
N ASN A 19 -11.09 8.65 21.29
CA ASN A 19 -10.02 9.64 21.52
C ASN A 19 -9.90 10.60 20.32
N ASN A 20 -8.71 10.68 19.72
CA ASN A 20 -8.45 11.49 18.53
C ASN A 20 -8.84 10.79 17.23
N TYR A 21 -9.07 9.46 17.27
CA TYR A 21 -9.41 8.69 16.09
C TYR A 21 -10.92 8.68 15.83
N LYS A 22 -11.27 8.65 14.56
CA LYS A 22 -12.58 8.28 14.07
C LYS A 22 -12.52 6.89 13.45
N LEU A 23 -13.45 6.05 13.83
CA LEU A 23 -13.65 4.72 13.27
C LEU A 23 -14.89 4.79 12.39
N GLY A 24 -14.74 4.49 11.11
CA GLY A 24 -15.82 4.54 10.16
C GLY A 24 -16.05 3.20 9.47
N SER A 25 -17.29 2.89 9.14
CA SER A 25 -17.65 1.71 8.34
C SER A 25 -18.83 1.99 7.44
N ILE A 26 -18.85 1.29 6.30
CA ILE A 26 -19.97 1.26 5.37
C ILE A 26 -20.05 -0.12 4.72
N GLY A 27 -21.26 -0.61 4.43
CA GLY A 27 -21.50 -1.90 3.82
C GLY A 27 -21.19 -3.07 4.78
N PHE A 28 -20.77 -4.20 4.20
CA PHE A 28 -20.55 -5.43 4.95
C PHE A 28 -19.24 -5.46 5.72
N THR A 29 -19.23 -6.21 6.79
CA THR A 29 -18.04 -6.72 7.45
C THR A 29 -17.66 -8.10 6.89
N SER A 30 -16.41 -8.54 7.06
CA SER A 30 -15.97 -9.88 6.64
C SER A 30 -16.85 -10.97 7.27
N ARG A 31 -17.18 -10.82 8.56
CA ARG A 31 -18.02 -11.78 9.28
C ARG A 31 -19.44 -11.90 8.70
N GLU A 32 -20.02 -10.79 8.26
CA GLU A 32 -21.35 -10.82 7.63
C GLU A 32 -21.30 -11.52 6.27
N LEU A 33 -20.28 -11.25 5.46
CA LEU A 33 -20.12 -11.92 4.16
C LEU A 33 -19.86 -13.42 4.33
N GLU A 34 -19.06 -13.83 5.32
CA GLU A 34 -18.85 -15.24 5.67
C GLU A 34 -20.16 -15.92 6.06
N ASN A 35 -20.97 -15.28 6.93
CA ASN A 35 -22.27 -15.81 7.35
C ASN A 35 -23.26 -15.95 6.17
N LEU A 36 -23.20 -15.02 5.22
CA LEU A 36 -24.03 -15.03 4.01
C LEU A 36 -23.48 -15.97 2.94
N LYS A 37 -22.30 -16.58 3.15
CA LYS A 37 -21.58 -17.43 2.18
C LYS A 37 -21.35 -16.72 0.85
N ILE A 38 -20.99 -15.46 0.91
CA ILE A 38 -20.62 -14.65 -0.24
C ILE A 38 -19.09 -14.73 -0.39
N ASP A 39 -18.60 -15.12 -1.56
CA ASP A 39 -17.18 -15.09 -1.87
C ASP A 39 -16.70 -13.65 -2.02
N PHE A 40 -15.69 -13.29 -1.26
CA PHE A 40 -15.11 -11.97 -1.26
C PHE A 40 -13.59 -12.02 -1.09
N CYS A 41 -12.95 -10.91 -1.46
CA CYS A 41 -11.57 -10.62 -1.10
C CYS A 41 -11.55 -9.43 -0.15
N GLU A 42 -10.50 -9.34 0.65
CA GLU A 42 -10.24 -8.17 1.48
C GLU A 42 -8.85 -7.61 1.19
N GLU A 43 -8.76 -6.30 1.11
CA GLU A 43 -7.51 -5.57 1.05
C GLU A 43 -7.39 -4.66 2.25
N LYS A 44 -6.20 -4.64 2.85
CA LYS A 44 -5.88 -3.81 4.03
C LYS A 44 -4.66 -2.97 3.71
N LEU A 45 -4.72 -1.72 4.10
CA LEU A 45 -3.59 -0.82 3.99
C LEU A 45 -3.41 -0.07 5.31
N LEU A 46 -2.19 -0.09 5.82
CA LEU A 46 -1.74 0.70 6.96
C LEU A 46 -0.64 1.64 6.45
N SER A 47 -0.93 2.93 6.39
CA SER A 47 0.01 3.91 5.84
C SER A 47 -0.14 5.25 6.55
N ASN A 48 0.79 6.15 6.29
CA ASN A 48 0.64 7.53 6.73
C ASN A 48 -0.44 8.24 5.89
N ASP A 49 -1.27 9.04 6.55
CA ASP A 49 -2.26 9.88 5.87
C ASP A 49 -1.61 11.20 5.43
N TYR A 50 -1.42 11.34 4.13
CA TYR A 50 -0.88 12.55 3.55
C TYR A 50 -2.01 13.43 3.00
N ASN A 51 -2.08 14.64 3.49
CA ASN A 51 -2.77 15.76 2.84
C ASN A 51 -1.71 16.77 2.43
N GLY A 52 -1.24 16.69 1.21
CA GLY A 52 -0.48 17.64 0.38
C GLY A 52 0.41 18.73 0.99
N GLU A 53 0.18 19.19 2.19
CA GLU A 53 0.86 20.36 2.76
C GLU A 53 1.55 20.13 4.11
N ASN A 54 1.30 18.98 4.76
CA ASN A 54 2.01 18.63 5.99
C ASN A 54 2.07 17.11 6.14
N PRO A 55 3.25 16.52 6.22
CA PRO A 55 3.39 15.13 6.64
C PRO A 55 3.06 15.07 8.13
N THR A 56 1.79 14.96 8.44
CA THR A 56 1.39 14.58 9.77
C THR A 56 1.63 13.08 9.84
N ASN A 57 2.39 12.60 10.82
CA ASN A 57 2.60 11.18 11.13
C ASN A 57 1.30 10.48 11.56
N GLN A 58 0.19 10.80 10.89
CA GLN A 58 -1.13 10.24 11.19
C GLN A 58 -1.28 8.95 10.42
N ILE A 59 -1.38 7.87 11.16
CA ILE A 59 -1.61 6.55 10.59
C ILE A 59 -3.08 6.43 10.19
N VAL A 60 -3.33 5.97 8.98
CA VAL A 60 -4.63 5.51 8.52
C VAL A 60 -4.60 3.99 8.39
N TYR A 61 -5.58 3.34 9.00
CA TYR A 61 -5.92 1.96 8.73
C TYR A 61 -7.14 1.93 7.82
N LEU A 62 -7.03 1.22 6.73
CA LEU A 62 -8.08 1.09 5.74
C LEU A 62 -8.25 -0.38 5.37
N LYS A 63 -9.49 -0.84 5.30
CA LYS A 63 -9.87 -2.17 4.85
C LYS A 63 -11.05 -2.06 3.90
N VAL A 64 -10.91 -2.63 2.71
CA VAL A 64 -11.99 -2.71 1.70
C VAL A 64 -12.29 -4.17 1.41
N LEU A 65 -13.57 -4.49 1.36
CA LEU A 65 -14.10 -5.79 0.98
C LEU A 65 -14.72 -5.68 -0.41
N PHE A 66 -14.43 -6.63 -1.27
CA PHE A 66 -14.92 -6.62 -2.65
C PHE A 66 -15.21 -8.04 -3.16
N ASP A 67 -16.14 -8.13 -4.09
CA ASP A 67 -16.49 -9.39 -4.74
C ASP A 67 -15.28 -9.92 -5.55
N LYS A 68 -14.98 -11.20 -5.39
CA LYS A 68 -13.79 -11.82 -5.94
C LYS A 68 -13.71 -11.73 -7.47
N GLU A 69 -14.83 -11.89 -8.17
CA GLU A 69 -14.88 -11.92 -9.63
C GLU A 69 -15.07 -10.52 -10.23
N SER A 70 -16.14 -9.85 -9.79
CA SER A 70 -16.55 -8.56 -10.37
C SER A 70 -15.76 -7.37 -9.82
N LYS A 71 -14.98 -7.56 -8.73
CA LYS A 71 -14.26 -6.50 -7.99
C LYS A 71 -15.17 -5.40 -7.43
N LYS A 72 -16.48 -5.61 -7.38
CA LYS A 72 -17.44 -4.66 -6.81
C LYS A 72 -17.21 -4.49 -5.33
N ILE A 73 -17.27 -3.26 -4.87
CA ILE A 73 -17.06 -2.94 -3.45
C ILE A 73 -18.27 -3.40 -2.64
N LEU A 74 -18.02 -4.18 -1.61
CA LEU A 74 -19.03 -4.75 -0.70
C LEU A 74 -19.02 -4.09 0.68
N GLY A 75 -17.90 -3.52 1.10
CA GLY A 75 -17.78 -2.84 2.38
C GLY A 75 -16.43 -2.18 2.58
N CYS A 76 -16.39 -1.24 3.53
CA CYS A 76 -15.18 -0.55 3.91
C CYS A 76 -15.17 -0.28 5.42
N GLN A 77 -14.00 -0.44 6.04
CA GLN A 77 -13.71 -0.02 7.41
C GLN A 77 -12.47 0.87 7.40
N ILE A 78 -12.54 1.97 8.13
CA ILE A 78 -11.46 2.96 8.19
C ILE A 78 -11.25 3.43 9.63
N ALA A 79 -9.99 3.60 10.02
CA ALA A 79 -9.61 4.27 11.26
C ALA A 79 -8.58 5.35 10.94
N ASN A 80 -8.90 6.59 11.26
CA ASN A 80 -8.02 7.74 11.05
C ASN A 80 -8.46 8.90 11.96
N GLU A 81 -7.58 9.89 12.16
CA GLU A 81 -7.94 11.11 12.86
C GLU A 81 -8.74 12.10 11.99
N ARG A 82 -8.56 12.05 10.67
CA ARG A 82 -9.15 12.98 9.69
C ARG A 82 -9.72 12.24 8.49
N ASN A 83 -10.48 12.94 7.69
CA ASN A 83 -10.97 12.50 6.37
C ASN A 83 -11.83 11.21 6.34
N VAL A 84 -12.22 10.67 7.47
CA VAL A 84 -13.05 9.45 7.53
C VAL A 84 -14.36 9.65 6.79
N GLU A 85 -15.05 10.76 7.06
CA GLU A 85 -16.33 11.09 6.44
C GLU A 85 -16.22 11.26 4.92
N ALA A 86 -15.18 11.94 4.44
CA ALA A 86 -14.97 12.16 3.01
C ALA A 86 -14.73 10.83 2.28
N ARG A 87 -13.91 9.96 2.87
CA ARG A 87 -13.59 8.64 2.32
C ARG A 87 -14.79 7.70 2.32
N LEU A 88 -15.59 7.67 3.40
CA LEU A 88 -16.83 6.88 3.42
C LEU A 88 -17.83 7.36 2.38
N LYS A 89 -17.98 8.68 2.19
CA LYS A 89 -18.83 9.24 1.12
C LYS A 89 -18.35 8.82 -0.27
N ALA A 90 -17.03 8.78 -0.49
CA ALA A 90 -16.46 8.30 -1.75
C ALA A 90 -16.82 6.84 -2.01
N ILE A 91 -16.61 5.97 -1.02
CA ILE A 91 -16.98 4.55 -1.09
C ILE A 91 -18.48 4.40 -1.34
N LYS A 92 -19.31 5.12 -0.59
CA LYS A 92 -20.78 5.09 -0.75
C LYS A 92 -21.20 5.44 -2.17
N ALA A 93 -20.67 6.55 -2.71
CA ALA A 93 -21.02 7.00 -4.06
C ALA A 93 -20.66 5.96 -5.15
N ILE A 94 -19.62 5.17 -4.94
CA ILE A 94 -19.22 4.07 -5.82
C ILE A 94 -20.15 2.88 -5.62
N MET A 95 -20.39 2.46 -4.38
CA MET A 95 -21.23 1.31 -4.04
C MET A 95 -22.68 1.51 -4.51
N GLU A 96 -23.27 2.70 -4.37
CA GLU A 96 -24.63 3.03 -4.82
C GLU A 96 -24.82 2.83 -6.34
N LYS A 97 -23.74 3.00 -7.11
CA LYS A 97 -23.71 2.74 -8.56
C LYS A 97 -23.36 1.29 -8.91
N GLY A 98 -23.11 0.45 -7.90
CA GLY A 98 -22.60 -0.89 -8.11
C GLY A 98 -21.18 -0.91 -8.68
N GLY A 99 -20.39 0.12 -8.37
CA GLY A 99 -19.04 0.31 -8.87
C GLY A 99 -18.01 -0.62 -8.25
N ASP A 100 -16.86 -0.69 -8.88
CA ASP A 100 -15.77 -1.60 -8.58
C ASP A 100 -14.49 -0.88 -8.14
N LEU A 101 -13.43 -1.65 -7.90
CA LEU A 101 -12.11 -1.10 -7.54
C LEU A 101 -11.52 -0.20 -8.62
N LYS A 102 -11.82 -0.41 -9.92
CA LYS A 102 -11.29 0.44 -11.01
C LYS A 102 -11.91 1.84 -10.99
N GLU A 103 -13.17 1.93 -10.56
CA GLU A 103 -13.80 3.23 -10.32
C GLU A 103 -13.19 3.92 -9.11
N LEU A 104 -12.88 3.15 -8.05
CA LEU A 104 -12.23 3.68 -6.85
C LEU A 104 -10.83 4.25 -7.17
N VAL A 105 -10.05 3.61 -8.04
CA VAL A 105 -8.74 4.14 -8.51
C VAL A 105 -8.84 5.55 -9.07
N LYS A 106 -9.94 5.86 -9.75
CA LYS A 106 -10.15 7.14 -10.44
C LYS A 106 -10.93 8.17 -9.62
N TYR A 107 -11.48 7.76 -8.49
CA TYR A 107 -12.35 8.62 -7.70
C TYR A 107 -11.52 9.68 -6.95
N LYS A 108 -11.94 10.94 -7.05
CA LYS A 108 -11.35 12.03 -6.28
C LYS A 108 -12.08 12.15 -4.94
N VAL A 109 -11.40 11.81 -3.87
CA VAL A 109 -11.92 11.95 -2.50
C VAL A 109 -11.97 13.44 -2.12
N ASN A 110 -10.91 14.17 -2.45
CA ASN A 110 -10.83 15.61 -2.28
C ASN A 110 -10.66 16.30 -3.64
N PRO A 111 -11.11 17.56 -3.79
CA PRO A 111 -10.95 18.30 -5.04
C PRO A 111 -9.49 18.45 -5.52
N THR A 112 -8.54 18.42 -4.59
CA THR A 112 -7.10 18.55 -4.83
C THR A 112 -6.41 17.24 -5.21
N ASP A 113 -7.12 16.09 -5.08
CA ASP A 113 -6.56 14.78 -5.42
C ASP A 113 -6.31 14.69 -6.94
N ASN A 114 -5.18 14.16 -7.31
CA ASN A 114 -4.78 13.95 -8.71
C ASN A 114 -3.77 12.80 -8.79
N GLU A 115 -3.25 12.52 -9.98
CA GLU A 115 -2.23 11.48 -10.19
C GLU A 115 -0.95 11.69 -9.37
N TRP A 116 -0.65 12.94 -9.00
CA TRP A 116 0.52 13.34 -8.24
C TRP A 116 0.30 13.26 -6.72
N ASN A 117 -0.96 13.26 -6.29
CA ASN A 117 -1.35 13.19 -4.90
C ASN A 117 -2.67 12.37 -4.77
N PRO A 118 -2.60 11.05 -4.97
CA PRO A 118 -3.78 10.18 -4.84
C PRO A 118 -4.16 10.03 -3.36
N ASP A 119 -5.47 9.88 -3.11
CA ASP A 119 -5.91 9.45 -1.77
C ASP A 119 -5.52 8.00 -1.50
N ILE A 120 -5.41 7.64 -0.24
CA ILE A 120 -5.06 6.28 0.17
C ILE A 120 -6.07 5.22 -0.31
N LEU A 121 -7.33 5.61 -0.57
CA LEU A 121 -8.32 4.74 -1.20
C LEU A 121 -7.90 4.33 -2.61
N ASN A 122 -7.33 5.27 -3.37
CA ASN A 122 -6.84 4.98 -4.72
C ASN A 122 -5.65 4.00 -4.67
N LEU A 123 -4.73 4.21 -3.71
CA LEU A 123 -3.57 3.31 -3.52
C LEU A 123 -4.03 1.90 -3.13
N LEU A 124 -4.96 1.79 -2.19
CA LEU A 124 -5.51 0.48 -1.79
C LEU A 124 -6.16 -0.23 -2.98
N ALA A 125 -6.95 0.48 -3.78
CA ALA A 125 -7.61 -0.12 -4.93
C ALA A 125 -6.61 -0.63 -5.98
N LEU A 126 -5.53 0.12 -6.24
CA LEU A 126 -4.45 -0.30 -7.12
C LEU A 126 -3.71 -1.53 -6.58
N THR A 127 -3.37 -1.53 -5.29
CA THR A 127 -2.75 -2.68 -4.62
C THR A 127 -3.62 -3.93 -4.74
N ALA A 128 -4.93 -3.80 -4.50
CA ALA A 128 -5.87 -4.92 -4.61
C ALA A 128 -5.98 -5.47 -6.04
N LEU A 129 -5.93 -4.61 -7.05
CA LEU A 129 -5.96 -5.03 -8.46
C LEU A 129 -4.66 -5.71 -8.90
N GLY A 130 -3.52 -5.31 -8.35
CA GLY A 130 -2.22 -5.92 -8.67
C GLY A 130 -2.03 -7.33 -8.10
N LYS A 131 -2.79 -7.71 -7.06
CA LYS A 131 -2.72 -9.05 -6.45
C LYS A 131 -3.30 -10.19 -7.32
N ASP A 132 -4.06 -9.89 -8.34
CA ASP A 132 -4.62 -10.90 -9.25
C ASP A 132 -3.57 -11.52 -10.19
N GLU A 133 -2.39 -10.93 -10.28
CA GLU A 133 -1.26 -11.46 -11.04
C GLU A 133 -0.39 -12.33 -10.13
N GLU A 134 -0.55 -13.66 -10.25
CA GLU A 134 0.30 -14.63 -9.55
C GLU A 134 1.74 -14.53 -10.07
N VAL A 135 2.61 -13.81 -9.39
CA VAL A 135 4.03 -14.15 -9.17
C VAL A 135 4.60 -13.20 -8.11
N SER A 136 4.62 -13.62 -6.87
CA SER A 136 5.50 -13.01 -5.87
C SER A 136 6.83 -13.77 -5.92
N THR A 137 7.83 -13.19 -6.54
CA THR A 137 9.21 -13.62 -6.35
C THR A 137 9.81 -12.76 -5.24
N ASP A 138 9.54 -13.16 -4.01
CA ASP A 138 10.16 -12.51 -2.85
C ASP A 138 11.65 -12.88 -2.81
N VAL A 139 12.47 -11.91 -2.44
CA VAL A 139 13.92 -12.03 -2.32
C VAL A 139 14.28 -11.84 -0.85
N GLU A 140 15.14 -12.68 -0.32
CA GLU A 140 15.55 -12.55 1.07
C GLU A 140 16.49 -11.35 1.28
N ALA A 141 16.39 -10.69 2.44
CA ALA A 141 17.24 -9.55 2.82
C ALA A 141 18.75 -9.86 2.71
N LYS A 142 19.16 -11.13 2.90
CA LYS A 142 20.56 -11.56 2.77
C LYS A 142 21.10 -11.44 1.34
N ASP A 143 20.23 -11.47 0.31
CA ASP A 143 20.62 -11.44 -1.08
C ASP A 143 20.90 -10.00 -1.57
N ILE A 144 20.47 -9.00 -0.80
CA ILE A 144 20.62 -7.57 -1.16
C ILE A 144 22.09 -7.18 -1.37
N GLU A 145 23.01 -7.78 -0.65
CA GLU A 145 24.44 -7.51 -0.86
C GLU A 145 24.87 -7.90 -2.29
N THR A 146 24.44 -9.06 -2.76
CA THR A 146 24.73 -9.54 -4.11
C THR A 146 24.06 -8.66 -5.16
N LEU A 147 22.81 -8.30 -4.96
CA LEU A 147 22.04 -7.42 -5.85
C LEU A 147 22.67 -6.03 -5.93
N SER A 148 23.08 -5.46 -4.80
CA SER A 148 23.76 -4.16 -4.75
C SER A 148 25.11 -4.19 -5.49
N LYS A 149 25.93 -5.25 -5.30
CA LYS A 149 27.20 -5.42 -6.02
C LYS A 149 27.01 -5.58 -7.53
N ASN A 150 25.94 -6.24 -7.94
CA ASN A 150 25.55 -6.41 -9.35
C ASN A 150 24.92 -5.14 -9.94
N LYS A 151 24.76 -4.09 -9.16
CA LYS A 151 24.09 -2.82 -9.55
C LYS A 151 22.66 -3.04 -10.04
N GLU A 152 21.96 -3.96 -9.40
CA GLU A 152 20.54 -4.13 -9.63
C GLU A 152 19.74 -2.91 -9.13
N PHE A 153 18.54 -2.70 -9.67
CA PHE A 153 17.73 -1.55 -9.29
C PHE A 153 17.04 -1.80 -7.96
N LEU A 154 17.52 -1.13 -6.92
CA LEU A 154 16.97 -1.21 -5.57
C LEU A 154 16.07 0.00 -5.34
N LEU A 155 14.83 -0.24 -4.95
CA LEU A 155 13.81 0.78 -4.71
C LEU A 155 13.44 0.79 -3.23
N ASP A 156 13.74 1.89 -2.54
CA ASP A 156 13.30 2.14 -1.16
C ASP A 156 12.00 2.93 -1.17
N VAL A 157 10.91 2.30 -0.75
CA VAL A 157 9.57 2.94 -0.72
C VAL A 157 9.22 3.53 0.64
N ARG A 158 10.21 3.72 1.51
CA ARG A 158 10.06 4.42 2.78
C ARG A 158 9.98 5.92 2.56
N GLU A 159 9.55 6.63 3.59
CA GLU A 159 9.58 8.08 3.59
C GLU A 159 11.02 8.62 3.54
N GLU A 160 11.19 9.84 3.02
CA GLU A 160 12.50 10.46 2.84
C GLU A 160 13.30 10.51 4.15
N TYR A 161 12.67 10.86 5.27
CA TYR A 161 13.35 10.91 6.58
C TYR A 161 13.82 9.52 7.06
N GLU A 162 13.11 8.42 6.69
CA GLU A 162 13.54 7.05 6.99
C GLU A 162 14.76 6.67 6.13
N TYR A 163 14.75 7.08 4.86
CA TYR A 163 15.84 6.86 3.93
C TYR A 163 17.10 7.63 4.35
N GLU A 164 16.96 8.90 4.73
CA GLU A 164 18.07 9.72 5.21
C GLU A 164 18.69 9.18 6.51
N ALA A 165 17.89 8.60 7.39
CA ALA A 165 18.38 7.98 8.64
C ALA A 165 19.25 6.73 8.39
N GLY A 166 19.11 6.08 7.22
CA GLY A 166 19.90 4.94 6.80
C GLY A 166 19.22 4.18 5.65
N HIS A 167 20.00 3.81 4.63
CA HIS A 167 19.49 3.12 3.43
C HIS A 167 20.56 2.23 2.79
N VAL A 168 20.19 1.39 1.83
CA VAL A 168 21.11 0.61 1.01
C VAL A 168 21.81 1.54 0.02
N LYS A 169 23.14 1.55 0.01
CA LYS A 169 23.93 2.40 -0.90
C LYS A 169 23.56 2.14 -2.36
N GLY A 170 23.22 3.21 -3.07
CA GLY A 170 22.81 3.14 -4.47
C GLY A 170 21.33 2.81 -4.69
N ALA A 171 20.55 2.63 -3.65
CA ALA A 171 19.08 2.53 -3.76
C ALA A 171 18.48 3.89 -4.13
N VAL A 172 17.41 3.84 -4.92
CA VAL A 172 16.57 5.00 -5.24
C VAL A 172 15.47 5.09 -4.20
N ASN A 173 15.28 6.25 -3.59
CA ASN A 173 14.13 6.48 -2.72
C ASN A 173 12.96 7.04 -3.54
N LEU A 174 11.84 6.34 -3.44
CA LEU A 174 10.57 6.78 -4.00
C LEU A 174 9.45 6.30 -3.09
N PRO A 175 8.98 7.15 -2.18
CA PRO A 175 7.90 6.81 -1.25
C PRO A 175 6.69 6.19 -1.94
N LEU A 176 6.07 5.19 -1.32
CA LEU A 176 4.93 4.45 -1.88
C LEU A 176 3.87 5.36 -2.51
N ARG A 177 3.55 6.47 -1.84
CA ARG A 177 2.57 7.47 -2.29
C ARG A 177 2.97 8.20 -3.60
N GLU A 178 4.26 8.25 -3.91
CA GLU A 178 4.79 8.97 -5.06
C GLU A 178 4.97 8.08 -6.31
N ILE A 179 4.83 6.77 -6.15
CA ILE A 179 5.03 5.82 -7.25
C ILE A 179 4.16 6.17 -8.46
N LEU A 180 2.88 6.49 -8.24
CA LEU A 180 1.96 6.79 -9.34
C LEU A 180 2.42 8.00 -10.17
N SER A 181 2.85 9.06 -9.48
CA SER A 181 3.29 10.31 -10.11
C SER A 181 4.65 10.20 -10.79
N GLN A 182 5.50 9.30 -10.30
CA GLN A 182 6.88 9.14 -10.77
C GLN A 182 7.14 7.80 -11.48
N LYS A 183 6.09 7.03 -11.80
CA LYS A 183 6.19 5.71 -12.43
C LYS A 183 7.04 5.69 -13.72
N ASP A 184 7.03 6.79 -14.46
CA ASP A 184 7.77 6.88 -15.73
C ASP A 184 9.28 7.07 -15.53
N SER A 185 9.74 7.33 -14.30
CA SER A 185 11.16 7.35 -13.92
C SER A 185 11.70 5.96 -13.59
N LEU A 186 10.82 4.97 -13.38
CA LEU A 186 11.20 3.61 -13.05
C LEU A 186 11.51 2.79 -14.30
N PRO A 187 12.55 1.92 -14.27
CA PRO A 187 12.89 1.08 -15.39
C PRO A 187 11.83 -0.01 -15.61
N LYS A 188 11.44 -0.25 -16.88
CA LYS A 188 10.51 -1.32 -17.26
C LYS A 188 11.19 -2.55 -17.85
N ASP A 189 12.46 -2.43 -18.21
CA ASP A 189 13.24 -3.43 -18.94
C ASP A 189 14.08 -4.35 -18.04
N ARG A 190 14.23 -3.99 -16.77
CA ARG A 190 15.02 -4.74 -15.78
C ARG A 190 14.24 -5.01 -14.50
N ASP A 191 14.81 -5.90 -13.66
CA ASP A 191 14.24 -6.22 -12.35
C ASP A 191 14.33 -5.03 -11.39
N ILE A 192 13.29 -4.83 -10.59
CA ILE A 192 13.18 -3.83 -9.53
C ILE A 192 13.00 -4.56 -8.21
N TYR A 193 13.94 -4.41 -7.29
CA TYR A 193 13.88 -4.98 -5.95
C TYR A 193 13.43 -3.94 -4.95
N VAL A 194 12.22 -4.12 -4.43
CA VAL A 194 11.52 -3.13 -3.61
C VAL A 194 11.66 -3.50 -2.14
N TYR A 195 12.11 -2.58 -1.33
CA TYR A 195 12.12 -2.75 0.12
C TYR A 195 11.49 -1.57 0.84
N CYS A 196 10.99 -1.84 2.03
CA CYS A 196 10.60 -0.83 2.99
C CYS A 196 11.24 -1.16 4.36
N ARG A 197 10.65 -0.72 5.45
CA ARG A 197 11.18 -1.02 6.79
C ARG A 197 11.10 -2.52 7.13
N SER A 198 9.94 -3.16 6.94
CA SER A 198 9.62 -4.53 7.40
C SER A 198 8.83 -5.35 6.37
N ALA A 199 9.04 -5.11 5.09
CA ALA A 199 8.45 -5.76 3.92
C ALA A 199 6.94 -5.52 3.66
N HIS A 200 6.17 -4.92 4.56
CA HIS A 200 4.73 -4.72 4.34
C HIS A 200 4.44 -3.66 3.25
N ARG A 201 4.97 -2.43 3.40
CA ARG A 201 4.80 -1.36 2.40
C ARG A 201 5.41 -1.73 1.04
N SER A 202 6.50 -2.49 1.04
CA SER A 202 7.12 -2.94 -0.22
C SER A 202 6.32 -4.02 -0.92
N ALA A 203 5.65 -4.92 -0.20
CA ALA A 203 4.69 -5.85 -0.78
C ALA A 203 3.52 -5.11 -1.44
N ASP A 204 2.98 -4.09 -0.77
CA ASP A 204 1.94 -3.23 -1.36
C ASP A 204 2.46 -2.48 -2.60
N ALA A 205 3.71 -1.96 -2.54
CA ALA A 205 4.35 -1.30 -3.67
C ALA A 205 4.55 -2.23 -4.87
N VAL A 206 4.94 -3.49 -4.64
CA VAL A 206 5.08 -4.51 -5.69
C VAL A 206 3.74 -4.76 -6.37
N ASN A 207 2.67 -4.98 -5.61
CA ASN A 207 1.33 -5.18 -6.17
C ASN A 207 0.86 -3.93 -6.93
N PHE A 208 1.16 -2.75 -6.41
CA PHE A 208 0.84 -1.50 -7.06
C PHE A 208 1.60 -1.34 -8.40
N LEU A 209 2.91 -1.59 -8.42
CA LEU A 209 3.72 -1.52 -9.64
C LEU A 209 3.24 -2.54 -10.68
N LYS A 210 2.87 -3.76 -10.28
CA LYS A 210 2.26 -4.75 -11.18
C LYS A 210 0.98 -4.22 -11.82
N SER A 211 0.10 -3.58 -11.06
CA SER A 211 -1.12 -2.97 -11.61
C SER A 211 -0.86 -1.84 -12.61
N LEU A 212 0.35 -1.26 -12.59
CA LEU A 212 0.83 -0.25 -13.54
C LEU A 212 1.60 -0.85 -14.73
N GLY A 213 1.67 -2.19 -14.83
CA GLY A 213 2.32 -2.92 -15.92
C GLY A 213 3.84 -3.08 -15.76
N PHE A 214 4.32 -3.15 -14.53
CA PHE A 214 5.70 -3.54 -14.22
C PHE A 214 5.74 -5.03 -13.87
N ASP A 215 6.21 -5.86 -14.79
CA ASP A 215 6.18 -7.34 -14.63
C ASP A 215 7.35 -7.88 -13.80
N LYS A 216 8.47 -7.13 -13.72
CA LYS A 216 9.73 -7.55 -13.10
C LYS A 216 9.94 -6.83 -11.77
N VAL A 217 9.04 -7.04 -10.81
CA VAL A 217 9.11 -6.40 -9.48
C VAL A 217 9.10 -7.45 -8.39
N HIS A 218 10.00 -7.30 -7.41
CA HIS A 218 10.26 -8.26 -6.36
C HIS A 218 10.24 -7.58 -5.00
N ASN A 219 9.57 -8.19 -4.03
CA ASN A 219 9.58 -7.71 -2.66
C ASN A 219 10.82 -8.26 -1.91
N VAL A 220 11.46 -7.42 -1.13
CA VAL A 220 12.56 -7.85 -0.25
C VAL A 220 11.99 -8.18 1.14
N GLU A 221 11.96 -9.48 1.46
CA GLU A 221 11.50 -9.98 2.75
C GLU A 221 12.33 -9.42 3.91
N GLY A 222 11.67 -9.15 5.04
CA GLY A 222 12.29 -8.57 6.23
C GLY A 222 12.61 -7.07 6.11
N GLY A 223 12.73 -6.55 4.88
CA GLY A 223 12.97 -5.14 4.63
C GLY A 223 14.29 -4.61 5.19
N PHE A 224 14.36 -3.29 5.43
CA PHE A 224 15.59 -2.62 5.87
C PHE A 224 16.04 -3.03 7.28
N ILE A 225 15.12 -3.48 8.13
CA ILE A 225 15.48 -4.01 9.45
C ILE A 225 16.37 -5.23 9.30
N ASP A 226 15.97 -6.23 8.52
CA ASP A 226 16.73 -7.46 8.34
C ASP A 226 18.00 -7.22 7.53
N ILE A 227 17.96 -6.31 6.53
CA ILE A 227 19.17 -5.87 5.82
C ILE A 227 20.18 -5.26 6.79
N SER A 228 19.75 -4.31 7.65
CA SER A 228 20.59 -3.67 8.65
C SER A 228 21.16 -4.67 9.64
N PHE A 229 20.33 -5.63 10.08
CA PHE A 229 20.75 -6.67 11.03
C PHE A 229 21.81 -7.59 10.42
N ASN A 230 21.60 -8.06 9.20
CA ASN A 230 22.55 -8.90 8.48
C ASN A 230 23.90 -8.20 8.29
N GLU A 231 23.89 -6.93 7.85
CA GLU A 231 25.09 -6.13 7.68
C GLU A 231 25.82 -5.87 9.00
N TYR A 232 25.09 -5.49 10.06
CA TYR A 232 25.67 -5.26 11.37
C TYR A 232 26.41 -6.50 11.92
N HIS A 233 25.81 -7.68 11.78
CA HIS A 233 26.44 -8.92 12.22
C HIS A 233 27.68 -9.29 11.40
N LYS A 234 27.65 -9.03 10.10
CA LYS A 234 28.76 -9.27 9.19
C LYS A 234 29.94 -8.33 9.46
N ASP A 235 29.66 -7.03 9.57
CA ASP A 235 30.69 -5.98 9.67
C ASP A 235 31.03 -5.62 11.11
N LYS A 236 30.37 -6.23 12.10
CA LYS A 236 30.51 -5.93 13.53
C LYS A 236 30.36 -4.44 13.85
N GLY A 237 29.45 -3.79 13.15
CA GLY A 237 29.17 -2.36 13.30
C GLY A 237 30.13 -1.43 12.54
N ASN A 238 30.98 -1.95 11.66
CA ASN A 238 31.86 -1.13 10.83
C ASN A 238 31.20 -0.78 9.49
N LEU A 239 30.68 0.45 9.39
CA LEU A 239 30.00 0.96 8.19
C LEU A 239 30.89 1.16 6.96
N GLU A 240 32.22 1.13 7.11
CA GLU A 240 33.15 1.44 5.98
C GLU A 240 32.95 0.47 4.82
N ASN A 241 32.77 -0.82 5.13
CA ASN A 241 32.58 -1.87 4.13
C ASN A 241 31.12 -2.32 3.99
N SER A 242 30.20 -1.73 4.74
CA SER A 242 28.79 -2.08 4.70
C SER A 242 28.10 -1.58 3.43
N ILE A 243 27.11 -2.32 2.96
CA ILE A 243 26.22 -1.86 1.87
C ILE A 243 25.19 -0.85 2.33
N VAL A 244 25.03 -0.63 3.64
CA VAL A 244 24.12 0.40 4.16
C VAL A 244 24.88 1.68 4.55
N THR A 245 24.19 2.80 4.50
CA THR A 245 24.76 4.11 4.90
C THR A 245 24.76 4.28 6.41
N ASN A 246 23.80 3.67 7.08
CA ASN A 246 23.66 3.59 8.52
C ASN A 246 22.78 2.40 8.88
N TYR A 247 22.95 1.85 10.12
CA TYR A 247 22.03 0.84 10.65
C TYR A 247 20.84 1.53 11.31
N ASN A 248 19.66 1.00 11.06
CA ASN A 248 18.45 1.48 11.70
C ASN A 248 17.60 0.28 12.13
N PHE A 249 17.53 0.08 13.45
CA PHE A 249 16.78 -1.02 14.09
C PHE A 249 15.46 -0.53 14.73
N ASP A 250 15.20 0.79 14.75
CA ASP A 250 14.03 1.40 15.37
C ASP A 250 12.77 1.35 14.48
#